data_36a15fcddd594443bb6fc8c03ec15b2a
#
_entry.id   36a15fcddd594443bb6fc8c03ec15b2a
#
_cell.length_a   1.000
_cell.length_b   1.000
_cell.length_c   1.000
_cell.angle_alpha   90.00
_cell.angle_beta   90.00
_cell.angle_gamma   90.00
#
_symmetry.space_group_name_H-M   'P 1'
#
loop_
_entity.id
_entity.type
_entity.pdbx_description
1 polymer ?
#
loop_
_entity_poly.entity_id
_entity_poly.type
_entity_poly.pdbx_seq_one_letter_code
_entity_poly.pdbx_strand_id
1 'polypeptide(L)'
;MISLLVAYTKNKRVIGAQGKIPWKLSSERNRFKQICAGKYVIMGRKSYEEIGKPLPYCKLVVVSRNAGSLSLSKGPIICTSLDNALSYCKSQNQEEILIAGGGTIYEQALPYADKIYATEIDADFEGDVFFPELGPEWVGTVEEVHEENGIKYSYLTLQKADLS
;
A
#
# COMPACT_ATOMS: atom_id res chain seq x y z
N MET A 1 12.02 5.02 8.32
CA MET A 1 11.77 4.97 6.87
C MET A 1 10.31 4.69 6.61
N ILE A 2 9.72 5.44 5.70
CA ILE A 2 8.32 5.26 5.31
C ILE A 2 8.31 4.69 3.89
N SER A 3 7.68 3.53 3.74
CA SER A 3 7.62 2.81 2.46
C SER A 3 6.18 2.60 2.05
N LEU A 4 5.87 2.88 0.79
CA LEU A 4 4.57 2.53 0.22
C LEU A 4 4.64 1.11 -0.35
N LEU A 5 3.54 0.38 -0.24
CA LEU A 5 3.39 -0.94 -0.84
C LEU A 5 2.15 -0.89 -1.73
N VAL A 6 2.31 -1.04 -3.04
CA VAL A 6 1.24 -0.81 -3.99
C VAL A 6 1.38 -1.69 -5.23
N ALA A 7 0.24 -2.11 -5.77
CA ALA A 7 0.14 -2.71 -7.10
C ALA A 7 -0.76 -1.82 -7.96
N TYR A 8 -0.32 -1.49 -9.16
CA TYR A 8 -1.07 -0.61 -10.05
C TYR A 8 -0.85 -1.03 -11.51
N THR A 9 -1.80 -0.66 -12.38
CA THR A 9 -1.63 -0.92 -13.80
C THR A 9 -0.60 0.04 -14.39
N LYS A 10 0.27 -0.50 -15.24
CA LYS A 10 1.42 0.23 -15.79
C LYS A 10 1.03 1.52 -16.51
N ASN A 11 -0.02 1.46 -17.33
CA ASN A 11 -0.39 2.60 -18.18
C ASN A 11 -1.26 3.63 -17.47
N LYS A 12 -2.34 3.17 -16.81
CA LYS A 12 -3.34 4.06 -16.20
C LYS A 12 -3.19 4.22 -14.69
N ARG A 13 -2.33 3.43 -14.06
CA ARG A 13 -2.10 3.42 -12.61
C ARG A 13 -3.37 3.13 -11.80
N VAL A 14 -4.24 2.25 -12.34
CA VAL A 14 -5.44 1.82 -11.63
C VAL A 14 -5.05 0.96 -10.43
N ILE A 15 -5.64 1.25 -9.27
CA ILE A 15 -5.44 0.46 -8.05
C ILE A 15 -6.75 -0.09 -7.50
N GLY A 16 -7.89 0.37 -7.97
CA GLY A 16 -9.19 -0.10 -7.52
C GLY A 16 -10.29 0.21 -8.50
N ALA A 17 -11.32 -0.62 -8.47
CA ALA A 17 -12.53 -0.48 -9.25
C ALA A 17 -13.72 -0.92 -8.40
N GLN A 18 -14.68 -0.03 -8.17
CA GLN A 18 -15.91 -0.29 -7.41
C GLN A 18 -15.63 -0.94 -6.04
N GLY A 19 -14.62 -0.41 -5.34
CA GLY A 19 -14.25 -0.87 -4.00
C GLY A 19 -13.44 -2.16 -3.95
N LYS A 20 -12.97 -2.65 -5.09
CA LYS A 20 -12.21 -3.90 -5.18
C LYS A 20 -10.95 -3.73 -6.02
N ILE A 21 -9.98 -4.59 -5.79
CA ILE A 21 -8.81 -4.71 -6.64
C ILE A 21 -9.23 -5.50 -7.88
N PRO A 22 -9.03 -4.95 -9.11
CA PRO A 22 -9.59 -5.58 -10.31
C PRO A 22 -8.92 -6.86 -10.79
N TRP A 23 -7.71 -7.15 -10.30
CA TRP A 23 -6.98 -8.37 -10.69
C TRP A 23 -6.90 -9.36 -9.53
N LYS A 24 -6.59 -10.63 -9.87
CA LYS A 24 -6.35 -11.68 -8.88
C LYS A 24 -5.02 -12.34 -9.19
N LEU A 25 -4.02 -12.06 -8.35
CA LEU A 25 -2.68 -12.58 -8.49
C LEU A 25 -2.25 -13.16 -7.14
N SER A 26 -2.11 -14.47 -7.06
CA SER A 26 -1.80 -15.15 -5.79
C SER A 26 -0.40 -14.82 -5.29
N SER A 27 0.57 -14.67 -6.19
CA SER A 27 1.93 -14.30 -5.83
C SER A 27 2.01 -12.89 -5.25
N GLU A 28 1.11 -12.01 -5.66
CA GLU A 28 1.01 -10.66 -5.12
C GLU A 28 0.63 -10.68 -3.64
N ARG A 29 -0.29 -11.55 -3.25
CA ARG A 29 -0.68 -11.73 -1.85
C ARG A 29 0.49 -12.25 -1.02
N ASN A 30 1.27 -13.18 -1.57
CA ASN A 30 2.45 -13.71 -0.90
C ASN A 30 3.52 -12.65 -0.72
N ARG A 31 3.73 -11.80 -1.72
CA ARG A 31 4.68 -10.69 -1.63
C ARG A 31 4.26 -9.69 -0.55
N PHE A 32 2.98 -9.34 -0.52
CA PHE A 32 2.42 -8.46 0.52
C PHE A 32 2.74 -9.03 1.91
N LYS A 33 2.44 -10.30 2.12
CA LYS A 33 2.69 -10.97 3.38
C LYS A 33 4.17 -10.94 3.77
N GLN A 34 5.06 -11.23 2.82
CA GLN A 34 6.50 -11.27 3.06
C GLN A 34 7.04 -9.88 3.45
N ILE A 35 6.60 -8.84 2.75
CA ILE A 35 7.07 -7.48 3.03
C ILE A 35 6.51 -6.97 4.36
N CYS A 36 5.26 -7.28 4.68
CA CYS A 36 4.56 -6.78 5.86
C CYS A 36 4.88 -7.55 7.15
N ALA A 37 5.43 -8.75 7.06
CA ALA A 37 5.60 -9.64 8.21
C ALA A 37 6.40 -8.95 9.33
N GLY A 38 5.79 -8.89 10.52
CA GLY A 38 6.41 -8.30 11.70
C GLY A 38 6.43 -6.77 11.72
N LYS A 39 5.82 -6.12 10.75
CA LYS A 39 5.87 -4.66 10.62
C LYS A 39 4.52 -4.02 10.91
N TYR A 40 4.55 -2.72 11.19
CA TYR A 40 3.35 -1.89 11.26
C TYR A 40 2.96 -1.48 9.85
N VAL A 41 1.68 -1.68 9.53
CA VAL A 41 1.13 -1.38 8.21
C VAL A 41 -0.05 -0.45 8.37
N ILE A 42 0.04 0.72 7.75
CA ILE A 42 -1.01 1.74 7.79
C ILE A 42 -1.87 1.60 6.53
N MET A 43 -3.18 1.59 6.71
CA MET A 43 -4.12 1.61 5.59
C MET A 43 -5.37 2.39 5.95
N GLY A 44 -6.10 2.84 4.94
CA GLY A 44 -7.38 3.50 5.12
C GLY A 44 -8.48 2.50 5.45
N ARG A 45 -9.60 3.02 5.97
CA ARG A 45 -10.74 2.19 6.38
C ARG A 45 -11.28 1.34 5.24
N LYS A 46 -11.44 1.91 4.03
CA LYS A 46 -12.01 1.17 2.90
C LYS A 46 -11.13 0.00 2.48
N SER A 47 -9.81 0.19 2.48
CA SER A 47 -8.88 -0.90 2.18
C SER A 47 -8.96 -2.00 3.23
N TYR A 48 -9.07 -1.63 4.49
CA TYR A 48 -9.23 -2.60 5.57
C TYR A 48 -10.54 -3.39 5.43
N GLU A 49 -11.63 -2.72 5.11
CA GLU A 49 -12.94 -3.37 4.91
C GLU A 49 -12.91 -4.32 3.71
N GLU A 50 -12.20 -3.96 2.65
CA GLU A 50 -12.05 -4.82 1.46
C GLU A 50 -11.32 -6.13 1.81
N ILE A 51 -10.28 -6.07 2.64
CA ILE A 51 -9.58 -7.27 3.11
C ILE A 51 -10.54 -8.18 3.89
N GLY A 52 -11.41 -7.58 4.71
CA GLY A 52 -12.50 -8.27 5.38
C GLY A 52 -12.10 -9.24 6.50
N LYS A 53 -10.82 -9.33 6.83
CA LYS A 53 -10.32 -10.22 7.87
C LYS A 53 -9.03 -9.67 8.48
N PRO A 54 -8.70 -10.07 9.73
CA PRO A 54 -7.42 -9.68 10.32
C PRO A 54 -6.23 -10.25 9.54
N LEU A 55 -5.11 -9.55 9.59
CA LEU A 55 -3.85 -10.02 9.03
C LEU A 55 -2.93 -10.39 10.19
N PRO A 56 -2.77 -11.69 10.49
CA PRO A 56 -2.06 -12.11 11.70
C PRO A 56 -0.54 -11.92 11.63
N TYR A 57 0.00 -11.68 10.45
CA TYR A 57 1.45 -11.56 10.25
C TYR A 57 1.99 -10.15 10.42
N CYS A 58 1.13 -9.14 10.59
CA CYS A 58 1.55 -7.74 10.74
C CYS A 58 0.67 -7.02 11.75
N LYS A 59 1.06 -5.80 12.10
CA LYS A 59 0.28 -4.95 13.00
C LYS A 59 -0.39 -3.86 12.19
N LEU A 60 -1.72 -3.93 12.08
CA LEU A 60 -2.50 -3.00 11.28
C LEU A 60 -2.82 -1.73 12.05
N VAL A 61 -2.61 -0.60 11.38
CA VAL A 61 -3.04 0.71 11.85
C VAL A 61 -3.99 1.27 10.79
N VAL A 62 -5.24 1.46 11.16
CA VAL A 62 -6.28 1.89 10.23
C VAL A 62 -6.58 3.36 10.46
N VAL A 63 -6.54 4.13 9.38
CA VAL A 63 -6.90 5.56 9.42
C VAL A 63 -8.38 5.68 9.11
N SER A 64 -9.14 6.21 10.06
CA SER A 64 -10.57 6.42 9.92
C SER A 64 -10.98 7.70 10.63
N ARG A 65 -11.70 8.56 9.92
CA ARG A 65 -12.24 9.80 10.51
C ARG A 65 -13.28 9.51 11.60
N ASN A 66 -13.92 8.35 11.49
CA ASN A 66 -14.96 7.93 12.44
C ASN A 66 -14.53 6.62 13.09
N ALA A 67 -13.77 6.73 14.18
CA ALA A 67 -13.26 5.58 14.91
C ALA A 67 -14.40 4.67 15.46
N GLY A 68 -15.57 5.24 15.71
CA GLY A 68 -16.71 4.47 16.22
C GLY A 68 -17.37 3.57 15.19
N SER A 69 -17.03 3.70 13.91
CA SER A 69 -17.62 2.89 12.85
C SER A 69 -16.94 1.53 12.68
N LEU A 70 -15.80 1.31 13.36
CA LEU A 70 -15.06 0.05 13.28
C LEU A 70 -15.19 -0.71 14.59
N SER A 71 -15.32 -2.04 14.48
CA SER A 71 -15.35 -2.90 15.67
C SER A 71 -13.96 -2.95 16.29
N LEU A 72 -13.85 -2.56 17.56
CA LEU A 72 -12.59 -2.39 18.26
C LEU A 72 -12.18 -3.56 19.15
N SER A 73 -13.02 -4.58 19.29
CA SER A 73 -12.82 -5.58 20.34
C SER A 73 -11.59 -6.47 20.16
N LYS A 74 -11.11 -6.67 18.94
CA LYS A 74 -9.88 -7.43 18.64
C LYS A 74 -9.29 -7.00 17.30
N GLY A 75 -9.49 -5.75 16.95
CA GLY A 75 -9.13 -5.26 15.65
C GLY A 75 -7.83 -4.49 15.62
N PRO A 76 -7.62 -3.79 14.55
CA PRO A 76 -6.42 -2.97 14.37
C PRO A 76 -6.42 -1.76 15.31
N ILE A 77 -5.24 -1.14 15.38
CA ILE A 77 -5.12 0.16 16.01
C ILE A 77 -5.78 1.18 15.09
N ILE A 78 -6.60 2.07 15.64
CA ILE A 78 -7.33 3.06 14.85
C ILE A 78 -6.80 4.44 15.16
N CYS A 79 -6.47 5.19 14.10
CA CYS A 79 -6.03 6.57 14.17
C CYS A 79 -6.96 7.43 13.33
N THR A 80 -7.14 8.68 13.72
CA THR A 80 -8.07 9.58 13.02
C THR A 80 -7.47 10.28 11.81
N SER A 81 -6.14 10.23 11.66
CA SER A 81 -5.44 10.84 10.53
C SER A 81 -4.18 10.07 10.20
N LEU A 82 -3.65 10.29 9.00
CA LEU A 82 -2.37 9.71 8.62
C LEU A 82 -1.25 10.24 9.53
N ASP A 83 -1.26 11.51 9.87
CA ASP A 83 -0.25 12.09 10.76
C ASP A 83 -0.24 11.40 12.12
N ASN A 84 -1.40 11.14 12.69
CA ASN A 84 -1.52 10.42 13.95
C ASN A 84 -1.02 8.98 13.82
N ALA A 85 -1.33 8.33 12.72
CA ALA A 85 -0.88 6.96 12.45
C ALA A 85 0.65 6.90 12.34
N LEU A 86 1.25 7.83 11.62
CA LEU A 86 2.70 7.89 11.48
C LEU A 86 3.39 8.17 12.82
N SER A 87 2.84 9.10 13.61
CA SER A 87 3.37 9.40 14.94
C SER A 87 3.29 8.18 15.86
N TYR A 88 2.17 7.48 15.82
CA TYR A 88 2.01 6.26 16.60
C TYR A 88 3.06 5.22 16.23
N CYS A 89 3.24 4.96 14.93
CA CYS A 89 4.22 3.96 14.47
C CYS A 89 5.65 4.35 14.83
N LYS A 90 5.98 5.63 14.72
CA LYS A 90 7.31 6.12 15.11
C LYS A 90 7.56 5.91 16.59
N SER A 91 6.53 6.06 17.45
CA SER A 91 6.64 5.83 18.87
C SER A 91 6.92 4.38 19.22
N GLN A 92 6.70 3.46 18.31
CA GLN A 92 6.96 2.03 18.48
C GLN A 92 8.36 1.64 18.01
N ASN A 93 9.23 2.59 17.73
CA ASN A 93 10.63 2.38 17.31
C ASN A 93 10.78 1.49 16.07
N GLN A 94 9.93 1.73 15.08
CA GLN A 94 9.96 0.94 13.84
C GLN A 94 10.99 1.51 12.86
N GLU A 95 11.86 0.65 12.33
CA GLU A 95 12.80 1.04 11.28
C GLU A 95 12.08 1.34 9.96
N GLU A 96 11.04 0.58 9.67
CA GLU A 96 10.27 0.76 8.45
C GLU A 96 8.78 0.70 8.77
N ILE A 97 8.05 1.71 8.32
CA ILE A 97 6.59 1.80 8.42
C ILE A 97 6.03 1.64 7.01
N LEU A 98 5.11 0.70 6.84
CA LEU A 98 4.52 0.43 5.53
C LEU A 98 3.16 1.10 5.40
N ILE A 99 2.87 1.59 4.19
CA ILE A 99 1.59 2.20 3.85
C ILE A 99 1.00 1.44 2.68
N ALA A 100 -0.18 0.86 2.88
CA ALA A 100 -0.74 -0.13 1.97
C ALA A 100 -2.10 0.28 1.34
N GLY A 101 -2.39 1.56 1.28
CA GLY A 101 -3.56 2.05 0.55
C GLY A 101 -4.65 2.66 1.42
N GLY A 102 -5.71 3.09 0.87
CA GLY A 102 -5.99 3.18 -0.57
C GLY A 102 -5.54 4.48 -1.19
N GLY A 103 -6.19 4.87 -2.28
CA GLY A 103 -5.75 6.02 -3.08
C GLY A 103 -5.54 7.30 -2.31
N THR A 104 -6.46 7.67 -1.43
CA THR A 104 -6.34 8.87 -0.61
C THR A 104 -5.13 8.81 0.34
N ILE A 105 -4.91 7.64 0.93
CA ILE A 105 -3.79 7.45 1.85
C ILE A 105 -2.46 7.49 1.10
N TYR A 106 -2.38 6.87 -0.07
CA TYR A 106 -1.18 6.95 -0.91
C TYR A 106 -0.86 8.40 -1.28
N GLU A 107 -1.88 9.16 -1.69
CA GLU A 107 -1.71 10.54 -2.07
C GLU A 107 -1.19 11.39 -0.89
N GLN A 108 -1.76 11.21 0.29
CA GLN A 108 -1.31 11.91 1.49
C GLN A 108 0.08 11.50 1.94
N ALA A 109 0.44 10.22 1.77
CA ALA A 109 1.70 9.69 2.26
C ALA A 109 2.88 9.92 1.32
N LEU A 110 2.62 10.11 0.03
CA LEU A 110 3.68 10.21 -0.97
C LEU A 110 4.75 11.26 -0.64
N PRO A 111 4.40 12.47 -0.15
CA PRO A 111 5.43 13.45 0.22
C PRO A 111 6.38 12.99 1.33
N TYR A 112 5.94 12.07 2.18
CA TYR A 112 6.73 11.55 3.31
C TYR A 112 7.45 10.25 2.99
N ALA A 113 7.17 9.65 1.84
CA ALA A 113 7.67 8.33 1.50
C ALA A 113 9.13 8.37 1.07
N ASP A 114 9.88 7.38 1.54
CA ASP A 114 11.29 7.20 1.19
C ASP A 114 11.47 6.13 0.12
N LYS A 115 10.53 5.19 0.04
CA LYS A 115 10.64 4.00 -0.79
C LYS A 115 9.26 3.54 -1.23
N ILE A 116 9.18 2.94 -2.41
CA ILE A 116 7.94 2.33 -2.91
C ILE A 116 8.25 0.91 -3.37
N TYR A 117 7.58 -0.06 -2.75
CA TYR A 117 7.54 -1.43 -3.27
C TYR A 117 6.37 -1.50 -4.23
N ALA A 118 6.65 -1.52 -5.52
CA ALA A 118 5.63 -1.46 -6.55
C ALA A 118 5.50 -2.77 -7.30
N THR A 119 4.27 -3.14 -7.62
CA THR A 119 3.98 -4.15 -8.63
C THR A 119 3.32 -3.45 -9.79
N GLU A 120 4.00 -3.41 -10.93
CA GLU A 120 3.44 -2.86 -12.17
C GLU A 120 2.78 -3.98 -12.97
N ILE A 121 1.49 -3.84 -13.18
CA ILE A 121 0.69 -4.84 -13.90
C ILE A 121 0.56 -4.40 -15.35
N ASP A 122 1.07 -5.24 -16.26
CA ASP A 122 1.07 -4.98 -17.69
C ASP A 122 -0.23 -5.51 -18.30
N ALA A 123 -1.34 -4.90 -17.90
CA ALA A 123 -2.67 -5.17 -18.40
C ALA A 123 -3.53 -3.94 -18.13
N ASP A 124 -4.54 -3.73 -18.98
CA ASP A 124 -5.46 -2.63 -18.77
C ASP A 124 -6.69 -3.13 -18.03
N PHE A 125 -7.03 -2.44 -16.95
CA PHE A 125 -8.25 -2.68 -16.19
C PHE A 125 -8.99 -1.36 -16.07
N GLU A 126 -10.31 -1.41 -16.14
CA GLU A 126 -11.13 -0.25 -15.83
C GLU A 126 -11.10 -0.02 -14.31
N GLY A 127 -11.02 1.23 -13.90
CA GLY A 127 -10.96 1.56 -12.48
C GLY A 127 -11.38 2.99 -12.20
N ASP A 128 -11.65 3.23 -10.93
CA ASP A 128 -12.06 4.53 -10.42
C ASP A 128 -11.11 5.07 -9.34
N VAL A 129 -10.14 4.28 -8.92
CA VAL A 129 -9.11 4.71 -7.97
C VAL A 129 -7.75 4.50 -8.61
N PHE A 130 -6.90 5.52 -8.51
CA PHE A 130 -5.62 5.55 -9.20
C PHE A 130 -4.49 5.88 -8.22
N PHE A 131 -3.32 5.29 -8.49
CA PHE A 131 -2.10 5.68 -7.77
C PHE A 131 -1.61 7.03 -8.31
N PRO A 132 -1.10 7.91 -7.46
CA PRO A 132 -0.61 9.21 -7.92
C PRO A 132 0.51 9.09 -8.96
N GLU A 133 0.58 10.06 -9.87
CA GLU A 133 1.68 10.13 -10.81
C GLU A 133 2.97 10.45 -10.07
N LEU A 134 4.02 9.69 -10.37
CA LEU A 134 5.32 9.86 -9.72
C LEU A 134 6.18 10.84 -10.53
N GLY A 135 6.83 11.77 -9.82
CA GLY A 135 7.76 12.69 -10.42
C GLY A 135 9.11 12.02 -10.76
N PRO A 136 10.00 12.75 -11.46
CA PRO A 136 11.28 12.19 -11.90
C PRO A 136 12.25 11.88 -10.76
N GLU A 137 11.99 12.35 -9.55
CA GLU A 137 12.78 12.03 -8.37
C GLU A 137 12.67 10.56 -7.95
N TRP A 138 11.62 9.88 -8.40
CA TRP A 138 11.45 8.47 -8.11
C TRP A 138 12.18 7.63 -9.14
N VAL A 139 13.21 6.90 -8.70
CA VAL A 139 14.05 6.06 -9.54
C VAL A 139 13.94 4.62 -9.09
N GLY A 140 13.71 3.71 -10.02
CA GLY A 140 13.52 2.32 -9.69
C GLY A 140 14.16 1.35 -10.65
N THR A 141 14.28 0.12 -10.18
CA THR A 141 14.82 -0.99 -10.93
C THR A 141 13.83 -2.14 -10.89
N VAL A 142 13.59 -2.76 -12.05
CA VAL A 142 12.80 -3.98 -12.11
C VAL A 142 13.62 -5.11 -11.48
N GLU A 143 13.09 -5.72 -10.44
CA GLU A 143 13.76 -6.82 -9.73
C GLU A 143 13.34 -8.17 -10.26
N GLU A 144 12.05 -8.34 -10.57
CA GLU A 144 11.49 -9.60 -11.04
C GLU A 144 10.36 -9.35 -12.02
N VAL A 145 10.21 -10.26 -12.98
CA VAL A 145 9.09 -10.26 -13.93
C VAL A 145 8.36 -11.59 -13.82
N HIS A 146 7.04 -11.55 -13.74
CA HIS A 146 6.20 -12.71 -13.56
C HIS A 146 5.03 -12.72 -14.52
N GLU A 147 4.39 -13.87 -14.66
CA GLU A 147 3.14 -14.02 -15.40
C GLU A 147 2.24 -14.98 -14.66
N GLU A 148 0.98 -14.62 -14.47
CA GLU A 148 -0.03 -15.46 -13.83
C GLU A 148 -1.36 -15.21 -14.52
N ASN A 149 -2.04 -16.28 -14.94
CA ASN A 149 -3.35 -16.19 -15.61
C ASN A 149 -3.33 -15.29 -16.86
N GLY A 150 -2.21 -15.30 -17.60
CA GLY A 150 -2.06 -14.46 -18.79
C GLY A 150 -1.74 -13.01 -18.51
N ILE A 151 -1.55 -12.62 -17.26
CA ILE A 151 -1.23 -11.26 -16.87
C ILE A 151 0.25 -11.17 -16.53
N LYS A 152 0.98 -10.30 -17.21
CA LYS A 152 2.39 -10.01 -16.89
C LYS A 152 2.46 -8.91 -15.86
N TYR A 153 3.36 -9.04 -14.91
CA TYR A 153 3.59 -8.03 -13.90
C TYR A 153 5.05 -8.04 -13.46
N SER A 154 5.51 -6.90 -12.98
CA SER A 154 6.91 -6.71 -12.58
C SER A 154 6.97 -6.17 -11.17
N TYR A 155 7.92 -6.65 -10.39
CA TYR A 155 8.22 -6.10 -9.07
C TYR A 155 9.34 -5.08 -9.20
N LEU A 156 9.09 -3.88 -8.65
CA LEU A 156 10.05 -2.78 -8.66
C LEU A 156 10.23 -2.25 -7.26
N THR A 157 11.43 -1.78 -6.97
CA THR A 157 11.67 -0.95 -5.80
C THR A 157 12.05 0.44 -6.28
N LEU A 158 11.27 1.44 -5.87
CA LEU A 158 11.51 2.83 -6.24
C LEU A 158 12.03 3.57 -5.01
N GLN A 159 13.03 4.42 -5.22
CA GLN A 159 13.58 5.26 -4.16
C GLN A 159 13.73 6.68 -4.69
N LYS A 160 13.66 7.66 -3.79
CA LYS A 160 13.90 9.04 -4.19
C LYS A 160 15.38 9.22 -4.51
N ALA A 161 15.66 9.77 -5.68
CA ALA A 161 17.00 10.16 -6.01
C ALA A 161 17.46 11.28 -5.07
N ASP A 162 18.73 11.22 -4.67
CA ASP A 162 19.32 12.30 -3.89
C ASP A 162 19.59 13.47 -4.83
N LEU A 163 18.78 14.51 -4.68
CA LEU A 163 18.86 15.71 -5.53
C LEU A 163 19.73 16.81 -4.91
N SER A 164 20.42 16.51 -3.83
CA SER A 164 21.30 17.46 -3.17
C SER A 164 22.56 17.78 -3.98
#